data_f02a665378b03d9a24fcf10b93f7a2c1
#
_entry.id   f02a665378b03d9a24fcf10b93f7a2c1
#
_cell.length_a   1.000
_cell.length_b   1.000
_cell.length_c   1.000
_cell.angle_alpha   90.00
_cell.angle_beta   90.00
_cell.angle_gamma   90.00
#
_symmetry.space_group_name_H-M   'P 1'
#
loop_
_entity.id
_entity.type
_entity.pdbx_description
1 polymer ?
#
loop_
_entity_poly.entity_id
_entity_poly.type
_entity_poly.pdbx_seq_one_letter_code
_entity_poly.pdbx_strand_id
1 'polypeptide(L)'
;MSQDRRPSGEQVLSTLQHQQRARLRIYIGAAPGVGKTYSMIEDAHLLRREGVDIVIGYVETHKRADTEARLAGLEVMPRRRVEYRGVTLEEMDLHAILARRPALCVVVELAHTNAPGSRHEKRYQDVLELLDGGIGVMTAVNIQHLETLNDAVSRVTGIRVRETVPDTFLDRADEIVNVDVTVEELQSRLRQGKIYTPDKVEQALANFFREANISTLRELALRAVADEIGEKAASRRQREGLEPAMIPERVMVCMSSSADAPRVIRAGARIAGRLGGRWYAVYVETPREAPGRIPPHDRDALQRNIALAEQLGATVVRVRADKPGDGLVAFAKREGITHVVFGQSARTRWEILLKGSTLNRFLQDVGDAAVQVVPLGHHHA
;
A
#
# COMPACT_ATOMS: atom_id res chain seq x y z
N MET A 1 32.08 26.21 -10.76
CA MET A 1 31.32 27.36 -10.23
C MET A 1 29.94 26.83 -9.87
N SER A 2 29.74 26.50 -8.61
CA SER A 2 28.45 26.03 -8.07
C SER A 2 27.51 27.24 -7.98
N GLN A 3 26.45 27.26 -8.78
CA GLN A 3 25.39 28.24 -8.65
C GLN A 3 24.57 27.91 -7.42
N ASP A 4 24.75 28.71 -6.39
CA ASP A 4 23.91 28.74 -5.18
C ASP A 4 22.49 29.19 -5.61
N ARG A 5 21.63 28.20 -5.97
CA ARG A 5 20.24 28.47 -6.31
C ARG A 5 19.48 28.69 -5.00
N ARG A 6 19.26 29.96 -4.66
CA ARG A 6 18.32 30.33 -3.60
C ARG A 6 16.96 29.66 -3.90
N PRO A 7 16.37 28.95 -2.93
CA PRO A 7 15.07 28.31 -3.12
C PRO A 7 14.02 29.36 -3.51
N SER A 8 13.14 29.03 -4.45
CA SER A 8 12.04 29.92 -4.84
C SER A 8 11.10 30.17 -3.67
N GLY A 9 10.36 31.29 -3.68
CA GLY A 9 9.36 31.58 -2.65
C GLY A 9 8.33 30.46 -2.45
N GLU A 10 7.95 29.78 -3.54
CA GLU A 10 7.07 28.60 -3.48
C GLU A 10 7.73 27.40 -2.80
N GLN A 11 9.03 27.18 -3.03
CA GLN A 11 9.78 26.11 -2.34
C GLN A 11 9.94 26.40 -0.85
N VAL A 12 10.17 27.65 -0.47
CA VAL A 12 10.21 28.05 0.96
C VAL A 12 8.83 27.90 1.58
N LEU A 13 7.76 28.32 0.90
CA LEU A 13 6.39 28.19 1.39
C LEU A 13 5.99 26.70 1.55
N SER A 14 6.32 25.86 0.57
CA SER A 14 6.05 24.43 0.65
C SER A 14 6.83 23.74 1.79
N THR A 15 8.08 24.18 2.03
CA THR A 15 8.90 23.69 3.15
C THR A 15 8.33 24.11 4.49
N LEU A 16 7.88 25.37 4.64
CA LEU A 16 7.23 25.85 5.85
C LEU A 16 5.89 25.16 6.11
N GLN A 17 5.09 24.95 5.06
CA GLN A 17 3.85 24.18 5.16
C GLN A 17 4.09 22.71 5.54
N HIS A 18 5.18 22.10 5.06
CA HIS A 18 5.59 20.75 5.46
C HIS A 18 6.06 20.67 6.93
N GLN A 19 6.71 21.71 7.42
CA GLN A 19 7.16 21.79 8.82
C GLN A 19 6.01 22.02 9.80
N GLN A 20 4.91 22.63 9.36
CA GLN A 20 3.71 22.90 10.17
C GLN A 20 2.62 21.82 10.04
N ARG A 21 2.79 20.85 9.15
CA ARG A 21 1.82 19.78 8.94
C ARG A 21 1.85 18.78 10.09
N ALA A 22 0.68 18.45 10.60
CA ALA A 22 0.49 17.34 11.53
C ALA A 22 1.04 16.04 10.93
N ARG A 23 1.82 15.29 11.68
CA ARG A 23 2.49 14.07 11.23
C ARG A 23 1.66 12.83 11.55
N LEU A 24 1.60 11.92 10.60
CA LEU A 24 0.97 10.61 10.78
C LEU A 24 2.05 9.52 10.87
N ARG A 25 2.10 8.83 12.03
CA ARG A 25 2.93 7.64 12.23
C ARG A 25 2.03 6.42 12.35
N ILE A 26 2.27 5.40 11.51
CA ILE A 26 1.48 4.17 11.46
C ILE A 26 2.34 2.98 11.90
N TYR A 27 1.86 2.22 12.89
CA TYR A 27 2.47 0.96 13.32
C TYR A 27 1.75 -0.19 12.62
N ILE A 28 2.44 -0.86 11.71
CA ILE A 28 1.91 -2.00 10.95
C ILE A 28 2.42 -3.30 11.56
N GLY A 29 1.59 -4.34 11.57
CA GLY A 29 2.00 -5.68 11.94
C GLY A 29 1.19 -6.75 11.26
N ALA A 30 1.79 -7.93 11.17
CA ALA A 30 1.21 -9.08 10.49
C ALA A 30 -0.08 -9.61 11.13
N ALA A 31 -0.19 -9.48 12.47
CA ALA A 31 -1.30 -10.08 13.22
C ALA A 31 -1.57 -9.33 14.54
N PRO A 32 -2.72 -9.61 15.20
CA PRO A 32 -2.94 -9.23 16.58
C PRO A 32 -1.86 -9.85 17.50
N GLY A 33 -1.42 -9.10 18.52
CA GLY A 33 -0.45 -9.60 19.50
C GLY A 33 1.02 -9.43 19.16
N VAL A 34 1.39 -8.92 17.99
CA VAL A 34 2.80 -8.63 17.63
C VAL A 34 3.43 -7.52 18.49
N GLY A 35 2.62 -6.67 19.15
CA GLY A 35 3.12 -5.64 20.08
C GLY A 35 2.96 -4.21 19.60
N LYS A 36 2.20 -3.94 18.54
CA LYS A 36 2.01 -2.57 17.98
C LYS A 36 1.62 -1.53 19.03
N THR A 37 0.56 -1.79 19.78
CA THR A 37 0.08 -0.87 20.83
C THR A 37 1.14 -0.64 21.90
N TYR A 38 1.88 -1.69 22.23
CA TYR A 38 2.99 -1.60 23.19
C TYR A 38 4.08 -0.66 22.69
N SER A 39 4.63 -0.89 21.51
CA SER A 39 5.67 -0.04 20.90
C SER A 39 5.20 1.40 20.74
N MET A 40 3.95 1.60 20.34
CA MET A 40 3.36 2.93 20.17
C MET A 40 3.25 3.68 21.50
N ILE A 41 2.86 3.01 22.59
CA ILE A 41 2.79 3.64 23.93
C ILE A 41 4.20 3.94 24.47
N GLU A 42 5.19 3.07 24.22
CA GLU A 42 6.58 3.34 24.59
C GLU A 42 7.12 4.59 23.88
N ASP A 43 6.89 4.70 22.57
CA ASP A 43 7.28 5.88 21.80
C ASP A 43 6.54 7.15 22.29
N ALA A 44 5.26 7.03 22.67
CA ALA A 44 4.51 8.13 23.26
C ALA A 44 5.14 8.60 24.58
N HIS A 45 5.61 7.68 25.44
CA HIS A 45 6.32 8.03 26.64
C HIS A 45 7.67 8.72 26.39
N LEU A 46 8.40 8.27 25.35
CA LEU A 46 9.66 8.90 24.94
C LEU A 46 9.40 10.34 24.49
N LEU A 47 8.48 10.57 23.59
CA LEU A 47 8.12 11.89 23.07
C LEU A 47 7.59 12.82 24.19
N ARG A 48 6.80 12.29 25.11
CA ARG A 48 6.35 13.06 26.27
C ARG A 48 7.52 13.54 27.17
N ARG A 49 8.52 12.69 27.36
CA ARG A 49 9.74 13.09 28.11
C ARG A 49 10.52 14.18 27.37
N GLU A 50 10.42 14.25 26.07
CA GLU A 50 10.96 15.33 25.23
C GLU A 50 10.09 16.60 25.23
N GLY A 51 9.00 16.60 25.99
CA GLY A 51 8.12 17.77 26.15
C GLY A 51 6.98 17.86 25.13
N VAL A 52 6.74 16.81 24.35
CA VAL A 52 5.61 16.79 23.42
C VAL A 52 4.30 16.63 24.18
N ASP A 53 3.31 17.47 23.89
CA ASP A 53 1.95 17.40 24.45
C ASP A 53 1.17 16.27 23.78
N ILE A 54 0.99 15.15 24.50
CA ILE A 54 0.41 13.91 23.97
C ILE A 54 -0.83 13.51 24.74
N VAL A 55 -1.88 13.13 24.03
CA VAL A 55 -3.08 12.50 24.59
C VAL A 55 -3.32 11.11 24.00
N ILE A 56 -3.92 10.24 24.79
CA ILE A 56 -4.49 8.97 24.33
C ILE A 56 -5.93 9.25 23.92
N GLY A 57 -6.18 9.32 22.63
CA GLY A 57 -7.52 9.56 22.09
C GLY A 57 -8.40 8.30 22.16
N TYR A 58 -7.83 7.15 21.81
CA TYR A 58 -8.51 5.86 21.92
C TYR A 58 -7.50 4.71 21.96
N VAL A 59 -7.51 3.93 23.02
CA VAL A 59 -6.76 2.68 23.16
C VAL A 59 -7.69 1.62 23.76
N GLU A 60 -7.82 0.49 23.07
CA GLU A 60 -8.53 -0.67 23.61
C GLU A 60 -7.54 -1.58 24.32
N THR A 61 -7.64 -1.63 25.65
CA THR A 61 -6.74 -2.44 26.47
C THR A 61 -7.18 -3.91 26.55
N HIS A 62 -8.43 -4.20 26.17
CA HIS A 62 -9.07 -5.52 26.37
C HIS A 62 -8.94 -6.02 27.80
N LYS A 63 -8.91 -5.12 28.78
CA LYS A 63 -8.70 -5.40 30.22
C LYS A 63 -7.37 -6.12 30.51
N ARG A 64 -6.34 -5.87 29.70
CA ARG A 64 -5.00 -6.41 29.90
C ARG A 64 -4.26 -5.49 30.86
N ALA A 65 -3.98 -5.98 32.06
CA ALA A 65 -3.29 -5.21 33.10
C ALA A 65 -1.95 -4.62 32.62
N ASP A 66 -1.20 -5.35 31.81
CA ASP A 66 0.07 -4.90 31.26
C ASP A 66 -0.09 -3.67 30.33
N THR A 67 -1.18 -3.62 29.55
CA THR A 67 -1.45 -2.47 28.65
C THR A 67 -1.99 -1.29 29.45
N GLU A 68 -2.86 -1.53 30.42
CA GLU A 68 -3.39 -0.48 31.30
C GLU A 68 -2.28 0.18 32.15
N ALA A 69 -1.39 -0.62 32.72
CA ALA A 69 -0.26 -0.10 33.51
C ALA A 69 0.64 0.81 32.65
N ARG A 70 0.75 0.58 31.36
CA ARG A 70 1.56 1.40 30.45
C ARG A 70 0.92 2.72 30.05
N LEU A 71 -0.38 2.88 30.23
CA LEU A 71 -1.05 4.17 30.03
C LEU A 71 -0.79 5.12 31.23
N ALA A 72 -0.27 4.59 32.35
CA ALA A 72 0.02 5.40 33.53
C ALA A 72 0.95 6.56 33.18
N GLY A 73 0.52 7.76 33.56
CA GLY A 73 1.27 8.98 33.28
C GLY A 73 0.97 9.63 31.93
N LEU A 74 0.23 9.03 31.00
CA LEU A 74 -0.30 9.69 29.81
C LEU A 74 -1.72 10.22 30.08
N GLU A 75 -2.06 11.36 29.50
CA GLU A 75 -3.42 11.90 29.55
C GLU A 75 -4.32 11.04 28.66
N VAL A 76 -5.38 10.46 29.22
CA VAL A 76 -6.35 9.65 28.49
C VAL A 76 -7.63 10.46 28.31
N MET A 77 -8.06 10.66 27.08
CA MET A 77 -9.30 11.34 26.77
C MET A 77 -10.51 10.48 27.17
N PRO A 78 -11.52 11.07 27.81
CA PRO A 78 -12.76 10.36 28.11
C PRO A 78 -13.42 9.83 26.83
N ARG A 79 -13.97 8.62 26.88
CA ARG A 79 -14.72 8.05 25.78
C ARG A 79 -16.11 8.68 25.70
N ARG A 80 -16.60 8.94 24.49
CA ARG A 80 -17.98 9.33 24.24
C ARG A 80 -18.89 8.11 24.35
N ARG A 81 -19.95 8.22 25.15
CA ARG A 81 -20.98 7.17 25.24
C ARG A 81 -22.09 7.42 24.23
N VAL A 82 -22.43 6.38 23.47
CA VAL A 82 -23.48 6.42 22.45
C VAL A 82 -24.47 5.31 22.75
N GLU A 83 -25.73 5.69 23.00
CA GLU A 83 -26.81 4.73 23.19
C GLU A 83 -27.31 4.24 21.83
N TYR A 84 -27.23 2.94 21.60
CA TYR A 84 -27.70 2.32 20.38
C TYR A 84 -28.40 0.99 20.66
N ARG A 85 -29.69 0.91 20.32
CA ARG A 85 -30.54 -0.29 20.51
C ARG A 85 -30.49 -0.87 21.93
N GLY A 86 -30.46 -0.01 22.93
CA GLY A 86 -30.43 -0.40 24.33
C GLY A 86 -29.06 -0.86 24.86
N VAL A 87 -28.00 -0.65 24.08
CA VAL A 87 -26.61 -0.89 24.48
C VAL A 87 -25.84 0.39 24.45
N THR A 88 -25.05 0.67 25.50
CA THR A 88 -24.12 1.79 25.54
C THR A 88 -22.82 1.40 24.84
N LEU A 89 -22.50 2.06 23.75
CA LEU A 89 -21.22 1.92 23.04
C LEU A 89 -20.26 3.04 23.46
N GLU A 90 -18.97 2.71 23.58
CA GLU A 90 -17.92 3.66 23.92
C GLU A 90 -17.07 3.96 22.69
N GLU A 91 -17.07 5.21 22.25
CA GLU A 91 -16.35 5.70 21.07
C GLU A 91 -15.28 6.73 21.44
N MET A 92 -14.35 6.96 20.51
CA MET A 92 -13.42 8.08 20.60
C MET A 92 -14.20 9.41 20.59
N ASP A 93 -13.88 10.32 21.51
CA ASP A 93 -14.46 11.66 21.48
C ASP A 93 -13.62 12.59 20.61
N LEU A 94 -13.85 12.52 19.30
CA LEU A 94 -13.18 13.35 18.30
C LEU A 94 -13.31 14.84 18.61
N HIS A 95 -14.50 15.29 19.06
CA HIS A 95 -14.76 16.70 19.34
C HIS A 95 -13.93 17.18 20.55
N ALA A 96 -13.87 16.38 21.60
CA ALA A 96 -13.07 16.72 22.80
C ALA A 96 -11.57 16.79 22.45
N ILE A 97 -11.06 15.88 21.60
CA ILE A 97 -9.66 15.89 21.17
C ILE A 97 -9.36 17.15 20.33
N LEU A 98 -10.24 17.50 19.38
CA LEU A 98 -10.09 18.72 18.57
C LEU A 98 -10.14 19.99 19.43
N ALA A 99 -10.98 20.02 20.47
CA ALA A 99 -11.07 21.14 21.41
C ALA A 99 -9.83 21.25 22.31
N ARG A 100 -9.27 20.09 22.75
CA ARG A 100 -8.05 20.00 23.60
C ARG A 100 -6.79 20.44 22.85
N ARG A 101 -6.74 20.23 21.51
CA ARG A 101 -5.63 20.57 20.62
C ARG A 101 -4.26 20.07 21.09
N PRO A 102 -4.07 18.78 21.37
CA PRO A 102 -2.77 18.25 21.70
C PRO A 102 -1.82 18.34 20.48
N ALA A 103 -0.51 18.29 20.73
CA ALA A 103 0.45 18.19 19.63
C ALA A 103 0.39 16.81 18.95
N LEU A 104 0.07 15.75 19.73
CA LEU A 104 0.02 14.37 19.26
C LEU A 104 -1.13 13.60 19.93
N CYS A 105 -1.86 12.82 19.15
CA CYS A 105 -2.94 11.96 19.61
C CYS A 105 -2.64 10.49 19.26
N VAL A 106 -2.78 9.59 20.24
CA VAL A 106 -2.65 8.13 20.04
C VAL A 106 -4.02 7.53 19.83
N VAL A 107 -4.21 6.87 18.68
CA VAL A 107 -5.48 6.25 18.28
C VAL A 107 -5.26 4.83 17.78
N VAL A 108 -5.85 3.82 18.42
CA VAL A 108 -5.85 2.43 17.94
C VAL A 108 -7.17 2.06 17.28
N GLU A 109 -7.26 0.83 16.79
CA GLU A 109 -8.43 0.30 16.09
C GLU A 109 -8.81 1.13 14.85
N LEU A 110 -7.81 1.44 14.00
CA LEU A 110 -7.95 2.31 12.83
C LEU A 110 -9.05 1.88 11.87
N ALA A 111 -9.27 0.57 11.71
CA ALA A 111 -10.30 0.00 10.82
C ALA A 111 -11.72 -0.01 11.42
N HIS A 112 -11.86 0.37 12.69
CA HIS A 112 -13.13 0.32 13.40
C HIS A 112 -14.25 1.07 12.68
N THR A 113 -15.45 0.48 12.71
CA THR A 113 -16.67 1.13 12.26
C THR A 113 -17.34 1.81 13.44
N ASN A 114 -17.36 3.13 13.44
CA ASN A 114 -17.91 3.93 14.52
C ASN A 114 -19.41 3.67 14.75
N ALA A 115 -19.88 3.90 15.94
CA ALA A 115 -21.29 3.76 16.29
C ALA A 115 -22.18 4.62 15.38
N PRO A 116 -23.39 4.16 15.04
CA PRO A 116 -24.36 4.95 14.26
C PRO A 116 -24.63 6.31 14.91
N GLY A 117 -24.65 7.36 14.11
CA GLY A 117 -24.76 8.74 14.57
C GLY A 117 -23.44 9.38 15.00
N SER A 118 -22.31 8.71 14.80
CA SER A 118 -20.98 9.33 14.85
C SER A 118 -20.78 10.26 13.65
N ARG A 119 -19.86 11.21 13.79
CA ARG A 119 -19.56 12.20 12.74
C ARG A 119 -19.02 11.54 11.47
N HIS A 120 -18.20 10.51 11.62
CA HIS A 120 -17.68 9.68 10.53
C HIS A 120 -18.09 8.23 10.72
N GLU A 121 -18.23 7.52 9.62
CA GLU A 121 -18.54 6.07 9.65
C GLU A 121 -17.36 5.24 10.14
N LYS A 122 -16.13 5.67 9.82
CA LYS A 122 -14.91 4.92 10.11
C LYS A 122 -13.92 5.74 10.92
N ARG A 123 -13.21 5.07 11.84
CA ARG A 123 -12.21 5.72 12.70
C ARG A 123 -11.04 6.31 11.92
N TYR A 124 -10.62 5.71 10.79
CA TYR A 124 -9.58 6.32 9.97
C TYR A 124 -9.99 7.70 9.43
N GLN A 125 -11.28 7.96 9.24
CA GLN A 125 -11.79 9.28 8.83
C GLN A 125 -11.70 10.28 9.98
N ASP A 126 -11.93 9.85 11.23
CA ASP A 126 -11.69 10.69 12.40
C ASP A 126 -10.20 11.05 12.51
N VAL A 127 -9.30 10.10 12.24
CA VAL A 127 -7.85 10.35 12.21
C VAL A 127 -7.49 11.38 11.13
N LEU A 128 -8.09 11.31 9.94
CA LEU A 128 -7.86 12.30 8.88
C LEU A 128 -8.30 13.70 9.35
N GLU A 129 -9.42 13.82 10.05
CA GLU A 129 -9.89 15.11 10.59
C GLU A 129 -8.96 15.66 11.69
N LEU A 130 -8.40 14.79 12.55
CA LEU A 130 -7.39 15.21 13.51
C LEU A 130 -6.15 15.80 12.82
N LEU A 131 -5.65 15.13 11.77
CA LEU A 131 -4.52 15.60 10.97
C LEU A 131 -4.82 16.94 10.27
N ASP A 132 -6.01 17.08 9.69
CA ASP A 132 -6.45 18.32 9.05
C ASP A 132 -6.65 19.45 10.08
N GLY A 133 -6.97 19.10 11.33
CA GLY A 133 -7.00 20.00 12.49
C GLY A 133 -5.62 20.39 13.04
N GLY A 134 -4.52 19.89 12.45
CA GLY A 134 -3.16 20.21 12.88
C GLY A 134 -2.65 19.33 14.02
N ILE A 135 -3.34 18.25 14.40
CA ILE A 135 -2.97 17.32 15.46
C ILE A 135 -2.24 16.12 14.84
N GLY A 136 -0.99 15.88 15.26
CA GLY A 136 -0.26 14.68 14.87
C GLY A 136 -0.94 13.42 15.38
N VAL A 137 -0.82 12.30 14.66
CA VAL A 137 -1.44 11.04 15.07
C VAL A 137 -0.46 9.89 15.01
N MET A 138 -0.45 9.08 16.07
CA MET A 138 0.14 7.75 16.12
C MET A 138 -1.00 6.72 16.10
N THR A 139 -0.98 5.81 15.13
CA THR A 139 -2.03 4.80 14.99
C THR A 139 -1.46 3.43 14.66
N ALA A 140 -2.27 2.39 14.79
CA ALA A 140 -1.84 1.02 14.54
C ALA A 140 -2.86 0.27 13.66
N VAL A 141 -2.34 -0.56 12.74
CA VAL A 141 -3.16 -1.40 11.86
C VAL A 141 -2.51 -2.77 11.67
N ASN A 142 -3.33 -3.82 11.57
CA ASN A 142 -2.89 -5.12 11.07
C ASN A 142 -3.08 -5.16 9.56
N ILE A 143 -2.21 -5.84 8.85
CA ILE A 143 -2.28 -5.95 7.38
C ILE A 143 -3.60 -6.52 6.86
N GLN A 144 -4.27 -7.36 7.66
CA GLN A 144 -5.57 -7.93 7.32
C GLN A 144 -6.68 -6.89 7.12
N HIS A 145 -6.48 -5.69 7.65
CA HIS A 145 -7.42 -4.58 7.50
C HIS A 145 -7.09 -3.66 6.31
N LEU A 146 -5.97 -3.89 5.60
CA LEU A 146 -5.68 -3.16 4.37
C LEU A 146 -6.54 -3.72 3.23
N GLU A 147 -7.21 -2.83 2.51
CA GLU A 147 -8.25 -3.20 1.54
C GLU A 147 -7.70 -4.11 0.42
N THR A 148 -6.56 -3.77 -0.17
CA THR A 148 -5.93 -4.55 -1.25
C THR A 148 -5.41 -5.90 -0.78
N LEU A 149 -5.05 -6.05 0.50
CA LEU A 149 -4.54 -7.30 1.07
C LEU A 149 -5.63 -8.22 1.63
N ASN A 150 -6.85 -7.71 1.82
CA ASN A 150 -7.95 -8.46 2.46
C ASN A 150 -8.24 -9.79 1.76
N ASP A 151 -8.31 -9.80 0.43
CA ASP A 151 -8.53 -11.03 -0.35
C ASP A 151 -7.36 -12.01 -0.24
N ALA A 152 -6.12 -11.53 -0.23
CA ALA A 152 -4.94 -12.38 -0.05
C ALA A 152 -4.93 -13.01 1.35
N VAL A 153 -5.19 -12.21 2.38
CA VAL A 153 -5.31 -12.67 3.77
C VAL A 153 -6.44 -13.68 3.92
N SER A 154 -7.61 -13.42 3.31
CA SER A 154 -8.74 -14.34 3.35
C SER A 154 -8.42 -15.70 2.72
N ARG A 155 -7.70 -15.72 1.59
CA ARG A 155 -7.25 -16.97 0.95
C ARG A 155 -6.29 -17.77 1.82
N VAL A 156 -5.38 -17.10 2.53
CA VAL A 156 -4.37 -17.74 3.38
C VAL A 156 -4.95 -18.24 4.68
N THR A 157 -5.78 -17.43 5.34
CA THR A 157 -6.26 -17.70 6.69
C THR A 157 -7.65 -18.34 6.73
N GLY A 158 -8.40 -18.31 5.64
CA GLY A 158 -9.82 -18.67 5.58
C GLY A 158 -10.75 -17.66 6.27
N ILE A 159 -10.22 -16.54 6.75
CA ILE A 159 -10.98 -15.53 7.51
C ILE A 159 -11.13 -14.26 6.69
N ARG A 160 -12.37 -13.87 6.41
CA ARG A 160 -12.67 -12.60 5.77
C ARG A 160 -12.89 -11.51 6.80
N VAL A 161 -12.03 -10.50 6.78
CA VAL A 161 -12.15 -9.31 7.63
C VAL A 161 -13.11 -8.33 6.96
N ARG A 162 -14.09 -7.83 7.73
CA ARG A 162 -15.11 -6.89 7.21
C ARG A 162 -14.70 -5.42 7.35
N GLU A 163 -13.91 -5.14 8.36
CA GLU A 163 -13.43 -3.79 8.66
C GLU A 163 -12.11 -3.55 7.95
N THR A 164 -12.11 -2.64 6.98
CA THR A 164 -10.94 -2.31 6.17
C THR A 164 -10.61 -0.82 6.24
N VAL A 165 -9.37 -0.52 5.91
CA VAL A 165 -8.82 0.82 5.71
C VAL A 165 -8.34 0.90 4.27
N PRO A 166 -8.69 1.93 3.51
CA PRO A 166 -8.17 2.13 2.17
C PRO A 166 -6.64 2.25 2.17
N ASP A 167 -5.98 1.66 1.18
CA ASP A 167 -4.51 1.73 1.07
C ASP A 167 -4.02 3.17 0.89
N THR A 168 -4.83 4.04 0.26
CA THR A 168 -4.56 5.47 0.15
C THR A 168 -4.40 6.19 1.50
N PHE A 169 -4.84 5.58 2.60
CA PHE A 169 -4.55 6.09 3.93
C PHE A 169 -3.08 5.94 4.30
N LEU A 170 -2.40 4.87 3.84
CA LEU A 170 -0.97 4.68 4.06
C LEU A 170 -0.13 5.75 3.35
N ASP A 171 -0.60 6.23 2.19
CA ASP A 171 0.06 7.30 1.43
C ASP A 171 0.17 8.61 2.26
N ARG A 172 -0.76 8.80 3.21
CA ARG A 172 -0.77 9.96 4.12
C ARG A 172 0.24 9.86 5.26
N ALA A 173 0.78 8.66 5.52
CA ALA A 173 1.73 8.46 6.62
C ALA A 173 3.06 9.18 6.34
N ASP A 174 3.59 9.87 7.33
CA ASP A 174 4.93 10.43 7.30
C ASP A 174 5.97 9.37 7.70
N GLU A 175 5.55 8.44 8.55
CA GLU A 175 6.39 7.36 9.05
C GLU A 175 5.60 6.05 9.18
N ILE A 176 6.20 4.95 8.77
CA ILE A 176 5.64 3.61 8.95
C ILE A 176 6.63 2.78 9.76
N VAL A 177 6.16 2.24 10.88
CA VAL A 177 6.91 1.37 11.77
C VAL A 177 6.41 -0.05 11.61
N ASN A 178 7.25 -0.95 11.09
CA ASN A 178 6.92 -2.37 11.05
C ASN A 178 7.19 -3.00 12.40
N VAL A 179 6.15 -3.54 13.04
CA VAL A 179 6.25 -4.26 14.30
C VAL A 179 6.11 -5.74 14.03
N ASP A 180 7.21 -6.47 14.18
CA ASP A 180 7.29 -7.88 13.88
C ASP A 180 7.84 -8.69 15.05
N VAL A 181 7.40 -9.94 15.14
CA VAL A 181 7.91 -10.95 16.07
C VAL A 181 7.96 -12.30 15.37
N THR A 182 8.74 -13.24 15.90
CA THR A 182 8.77 -14.59 15.32
C THR A 182 7.43 -15.31 15.50
N VAL A 183 7.20 -16.33 14.68
CA VAL A 183 5.96 -17.14 14.77
C VAL A 183 5.85 -17.81 16.13
N GLU A 184 6.97 -18.34 16.62
CA GLU A 184 7.07 -19.01 17.91
C GLU A 184 6.72 -18.08 19.07
N GLU A 185 7.26 -16.86 19.04
CA GLU A 185 6.97 -15.85 20.05
C GLU A 185 5.49 -15.45 20.02
N LEU A 186 4.92 -15.24 18.85
CA LEU A 186 3.50 -14.90 18.70
C LEU A 186 2.59 -15.99 19.20
N GLN A 187 2.88 -17.26 18.86
CA GLN A 187 2.15 -18.43 19.37
C GLN A 187 2.33 -18.61 20.89
N SER A 188 3.52 -18.31 21.42
CA SER A 188 3.79 -18.33 22.87
C SER A 188 2.92 -17.30 23.59
N ARG A 189 2.85 -16.06 23.10
CA ARG A 189 1.96 -15.00 23.62
C ARG A 189 0.49 -15.41 23.59
N LEU A 190 0.09 -16.10 22.52
CA LEU A 190 -1.28 -16.61 22.39
C LEU A 190 -1.58 -17.68 23.45
N ARG A 191 -0.68 -18.67 23.65
CA ARG A 191 -0.84 -19.73 24.68
C ARG A 191 -0.86 -19.15 26.10
N GLN A 192 -0.16 -18.04 26.34
CA GLN A 192 -0.15 -17.32 27.62
C GLN A 192 -1.42 -16.48 27.85
N GLY A 193 -2.40 -16.51 26.94
CA GLY A 193 -3.62 -15.72 27.06
C GLY A 193 -3.43 -14.20 26.82
N LYS A 194 -2.25 -13.79 26.31
CA LYS A 194 -1.94 -12.36 26.08
C LYS A 194 -2.63 -11.77 24.84
N ILE A 195 -3.23 -12.61 23.98
CA ILE A 195 -3.88 -12.16 22.73
C ILE A 195 -5.38 -12.42 22.83
N TYR A 196 -5.77 -13.65 23.11
CA TYR A 196 -7.16 -14.06 23.31
C TYR A 196 -7.36 -14.75 24.65
N THR A 197 -8.61 -14.84 25.08
CA THR A 197 -9.00 -15.60 26.28
C THR A 197 -8.70 -17.09 26.11
N PRO A 198 -8.41 -17.83 27.19
CA PRO A 198 -7.97 -19.22 27.12
C PRO A 198 -8.89 -20.15 26.32
N ASP A 199 -10.20 -19.92 26.36
CA ASP A 199 -11.23 -20.67 25.61
C ASP A 199 -11.08 -20.57 24.09
N LYS A 200 -10.44 -19.51 23.57
CA LYS A 200 -10.26 -19.26 22.14
C LYS A 200 -8.87 -19.63 21.61
N VAL A 201 -7.93 -19.95 22.49
CA VAL A 201 -6.52 -20.16 22.12
C VAL A 201 -6.35 -21.34 21.16
N GLU A 202 -6.92 -22.50 21.47
CA GLU A 202 -6.77 -23.70 20.63
C GLU A 202 -7.36 -23.49 19.24
N GLN A 203 -8.56 -22.92 19.18
CA GLN A 203 -9.19 -22.59 17.89
C GLN A 203 -8.37 -21.59 17.09
N ALA A 204 -7.79 -20.59 17.74
CA ALA A 204 -6.96 -19.58 17.08
C ALA A 204 -5.67 -20.21 16.53
N LEU A 205 -4.99 -21.08 17.29
CA LEU A 205 -3.79 -21.82 16.85
C LEU A 205 -4.10 -22.76 15.69
N ALA A 206 -5.27 -23.40 15.70
CA ALA A 206 -5.68 -24.30 14.64
C ALA A 206 -6.09 -23.60 13.34
N ASN A 207 -6.35 -22.29 13.37
CA ASN A 207 -6.83 -21.50 12.23
C ASN A 207 -5.87 -20.36 11.87
N PHE A 208 -6.15 -19.15 12.34
CA PHE A 208 -5.42 -17.95 11.96
C PHE A 208 -3.92 -18.01 12.32
N PHE A 209 -3.59 -18.50 13.53
CA PHE A 209 -2.22 -18.50 14.06
C PHE A 209 -1.41 -19.75 13.71
N ARG A 210 -1.79 -20.48 12.65
CA ARG A 210 -0.91 -21.52 12.08
C ARG A 210 0.39 -20.91 11.60
N GLU A 211 1.48 -21.64 11.78
CA GLU A 211 2.81 -21.20 11.37
C GLU A 211 2.86 -20.73 9.90
N ALA A 212 2.32 -21.52 8.98
CA ALA A 212 2.27 -21.18 7.56
C ALA A 212 1.49 -19.87 7.31
N ASN A 213 0.35 -19.66 8.00
CA ASN A 213 -0.44 -18.45 7.85
C ASN A 213 0.32 -17.23 8.35
N ILE A 214 0.87 -17.30 9.58
CA ILE A 214 1.62 -16.18 10.16
C ILE A 214 2.86 -15.84 9.34
N SER A 215 3.60 -16.85 8.86
CA SER A 215 4.76 -16.63 7.99
C SER A 215 4.37 -15.88 6.72
N THR A 216 3.26 -16.25 6.07
CA THR A 216 2.75 -15.56 4.88
C THR A 216 2.27 -14.14 5.22
N LEU A 217 1.56 -13.96 6.35
CA LEU A 217 1.11 -12.63 6.77
C LEU A 217 2.29 -11.70 7.09
N ARG A 218 3.37 -12.22 7.70
CA ARG A 218 4.61 -11.46 7.93
C ARG A 218 5.25 -11.04 6.61
N GLU A 219 5.34 -11.95 5.63
CA GLU A 219 5.83 -11.62 4.29
C GLU A 219 5.00 -10.53 3.63
N LEU A 220 3.66 -10.62 3.68
CA LEU A 220 2.76 -9.60 3.14
C LEU A 220 2.94 -8.24 3.85
N ALA A 221 3.12 -8.23 5.17
CA ALA A 221 3.37 -7.01 5.93
C ALA A 221 4.68 -6.33 5.51
N LEU A 222 5.75 -7.10 5.41
CA LEU A 222 7.06 -6.59 4.98
C LEU A 222 7.01 -6.04 3.56
N ARG A 223 6.32 -6.72 2.65
CA ARG A 223 6.14 -6.24 1.27
C ARG A 223 5.34 -4.94 1.23
N ALA A 224 4.23 -4.84 1.94
CA ALA A 224 3.41 -3.62 1.98
C ALA A 224 4.22 -2.41 2.49
N VAL A 225 5.03 -2.62 3.54
CA VAL A 225 5.91 -1.57 4.07
C VAL A 225 7.00 -1.20 3.07
N ALA A 226 7.64 -2.18 2.44
CA ALA A 226 8.70 -1.94 1.45
C ALA A 226 8.18 -1.20 0.23
N ASP A 227 6.99 -1.56 -0.26
CA ASP A 227 6.33 -0.90 -1.38
C ASP A 227 6.03 0.56 -1.07
N GLU A 228 5.48 0.85 0.11
CA GLU A 228 5.15 2.20 0.56
C GLU A 228 6.42 3.07 0.71
N ILE A 229 7.49 2.52 1.31
CA ILE A 229 8.78 3.21 1.42
C ILE A 229 9.32 3.51 0.01
N GLY A 230 9.24 2.56 -0.91
CA GLY A 230 9.68 2.70 -2.30
C GLY A 230 8.93 3.82 -3.03
N GLU A 231 7.61 3.92 -2.87
CA GLU A 231 6.80 4.98 -3.47
C GLU A 231 7.14 6.36 -2.93
N LYS A 232 7.30 6.48 -1.61
CA LYS A 232 7.71 7.74 -0.97
C LYS A 232 9.10 8.16 -1.40
N ALA A 233 10.04 7.23 -1.48
CA ALA A 233 11.39 7.49 -1.97
C ALA A 233 11.37 7.95 -3.43
N ALA A 234 10.60 7.28 -4.30
CA ALA A 234 10.44 7.67 -5.70
C ALA A 234 9.82 9.06 -5.85
N SER A 235 8.74 9.34 -5.10
CA SER A 235 8.07 10.64 -5.10
C SER A 235 8.96 11.78 -4.59
N ARG A 236 9.82 11.50 -3.60
CA ARG A 236 10.81 12.47 -3.09
C ARG A 236 11.87 12.76 -4.13
N ARG A 237 12.46 11.72 -4.75
CA ARG A 237 13.46 11.88 -5.82
C ARG A 237 12.92 12.66 -7.01
N GLN A 238 11.68 12.40 -7.41
CA GLN A 238 11.02 13.13 -8.49
C GLN A 238 10.89 14.64 -8.16
N ARG A 239 10.52 14.98 -6.91
CA ARG A 239 10.44 16.38 -6.45
C ARG A 239 11.81 17.07 -6.41
N GLU A 240 12.86 16.33 -6.11
CA GLU A 240 14.24 16.78 -6.07
C GLU A 240 14.90 16.80 -7.46
N GLY A 241 14.18 16.39 -8.52
CA GLY A 241 14.70 16.30 -9.89
C GLY A 241 15.77 15.23 -10.08
N LEU A 242 15.82 14.24 -9.18
CA LEU A 242 16.75 13.12 -9.23
C LEU A 242 16.14 11.98 -10.06
N GLU A 243 16.99 11.20 -10.73
CA GLU A 243 16.54 10.00 -11.42
C GLU A 243 15.95 8.96 -10.47
N PRO A 244 14.96 8.15 -10.92
CA PRO A 244 14.40 7.08 -10.12
C PRO A 244 15.49 6.12 -9.61
N ALA A 245 15.48 5.79 -8.34
CA ALA A 245 16.36 4.73 -7.83
C ALA A 245 15.85 3.38 -8.31
N MET A 246 16.72 2.57 -8.93
CA MET A 246 16.39 1.23 -9.42
C MET A 246 16.37 0.19 -8.28
N ILE A 247 15.52 0.41 -7.25
CA ILE A 247 15.28 -0.55 -6.16
C ILE A 247 13.86 -0.26 -5.62
N PRO A 248 12.92 -1.20 -5.63
CA PRO A 248 12.95 -2.64 -5.93
C PRO A 248 12.69 -2.97 -7.40
N GLU A 249 12.90 -4.25 -7.78
CA GLU A 249 12.61 -4.77 -9.11
C GLU A 249 11.17 -4.45 -9.54
N ARG A 250 11.02 -3.77 -10.68
CA ARG A 250 9.71 -3.39 -11.24
C ARG A 250 9.56 -3.97 -12.63
N VAL A 251 8.52 -4.78 -12.80
CA VAL A 251 8.28 -5.49 -14.05
C VAL A 251 7.20 -4.78 -14.85
N MET A 252 7.46 -4.44 -16.10
CA MET A 252 6.49 -3.94 -17.06
C MET A 252 6.18 -5.00 -18.11
N VAL A 253 4.92 -5.31 -18.29
CA VAL A 253 4.40 -6.17 -19.37
C VAL A 253 3.76 -5.28 -20.43
N CYS A 254 4.29 -5.33 -21.64
CA CYS A 254 3.75 -4.60 -22.77
C CYS A 254 2.52 -5.34 -23.30
N MET A 255 1.34 -4.88 -22.90
CA MET A 255 0.06 -5.49 -23.24
C MET A 255 -0.49 -4.93 -24.55
N SER A 256 -1.13 -5.79 -25.36
CA SER A 256 -1.83 -5.42 -26.57
C SER A 256 -3.28 -5.93 -26.56
N SER A 257 -4.07 -5.49 -27.53
CA SER A 257 -5.42 -6.01 -27.81
C SER A 257 -5.42 -7.38 -28.51
N SER A 258 -4.25 -7.99 -28.73
CA SER A 258 -4.12 -9.29 -29.39
C SER A 258 -4.69 -10.43 -28.54
N ALA A 259 -5.23 -11.45 -29.21
CA ALA A 259 -5.65 -12.71 -28.59
C ALA A 259 -4.48 -13.48 -27.94
N ASP A 260 -3.25 -13.22 -28.36
CA ASP A 260 -2.03 -13.83 -27.79
C ASP A 260 -1.47 -13.11 -26.57
N ALA A 261 -1.97 -11.93 -26.22
CA ALA A 261 -1.52 -11.16 -25.06
C ALA A 261 -1.60 -11.95 -23.73
N PRO A 262 -2.54 -12.87 -23.49
CA PRO A 262 -2.57 -13.69 -22.28
C PRO A 262 -1.27 -14.48 -22.02
N ARG A 263 -0.54 -14.88 -23.06
CA ARG A 263 0.76 -15.55 -22.90
C ARG A 263 1.81 -14.62 -22.31
N VAL A 264 1.85 -13.38 -22.79
CA VAL A 264 2.77 -12.35 -22.33
C VAL A 264 2.45 -11.95 -20.89
N ILE A 265 1.16 -11.73 -20.60
CA ILE A 265 0.66 -11.38 -19.27
C ILE A 265 1.03 -12.46 -18.24
N ARG A 266 0.78 -13.76 -18.55
CA ARG A 266 1.16 -14.86 -17.66
C ARG A 266 2.67 -15.02 -17.50
N ALA A 267 3.45 -14.76 -18.55
CA ALA A 267 4.91 -14.76 -18.46
C ALA A 267 5.40 -13.64 -17.54
N GLY A 268 4.87 -12.43 -17.67
CA GLY A 268 5.17 -11.29 -16.81
C GLY A 268 4.80 -11.55 -15.36
N ALA A 269 3.62 -12.09 -15.10
CA ALA A 269 3.19 -12.47 -13.75
C ALA A 269 4.15 -13.47 -13.08
N ARG A 270 4.66 -14.48 -13.84
CA ARG A 270 5.66 -15.43 -13.31
C ARG A 270 7.00 -14.76 -13.00
N ILE A 271 7.44 -13.83 -13.85
CA ILE A 271 8.68 -13.08 -13.64
C ILE A 271 8.54 -12.19 -12.39
N ALA A 272 7.48 -11.43 -12.31
CA ALA A 272 7.17 -10.58 -11.17
C ALA A 272 7.10 -11.39 -9.86
N GLY A 273 6.44 -12.56 -9.90
CA GLY A 273 6.38 -13.46 -8.75
C GLY A 273 7.74 -13.98 -8.29
N ARG A 274 8.68 -14.21 -9.21
CA ARG A 274 10.07 -14.62 -8.86
C ARG A 274 10.90 -13.48 -8.30
N LEU A 275 10.72 -12.27 -8.85
CA LEU A 275 11.47 -11.09 -8.44
C LEU A 275 10.90 -10.45 -7.18
N GLY A 276 9.68 -10.84 -6.78
CA GLY A 276 9.01 -10.29 -5.60
C GLY A 276 8.63 -8.82 -5.73
N GLY A 277 8.64 -8.28 -6.95
CA GLY A 277 8.41 -6.88 -7.24
C GLY A 277 6.99 -6.56 -7.72
N ARG A 278 6.63 -5.29 -7.71
CA ARG A 278 5.41 -4.79 -8.36
C ARG A 278 5.51 -4.99 -9.87
N TRP A 279 4.36 -5.25 -10.50
CA TRP A 279 4.34 -5.33 -11.93
C TRP A 279 3.15 -4.61 -12.56
N TYR A 280 3.41 -4.07 -13.73
CA TYR A 280 2.49 -3.25 -14.48
C TYR A 280 2.14 -3.94 -15.80
N ALA A 281 0.87 -3.97 -16.14
CA ALA A 281 0.42 -4.31 -17.49
C ALA A 281 0.11 -3.01 -18.23
N VAL A 282 0.99 -2.61 -19.14
CA VAL A 282 0.92 -1.31 -19.81
C VAL A 282 0.36 -1.47 -21.20
N TYR A 283 -0.77 -0.81 -21.47
CA TYR A 283 -1.37 -0.68 -22.78
C TYR A 283 -1.21 0.74 -23.31
N VAL A 284 -0.63 0.88 -24.49
CA VAL A 284 -0.48 2.20 -25.13
C VAL A 284 -1.61 2.43 -26.10
N GLU A 285 -2.48 3.38 -25.78
CA GLU A 285 -3.58 3.83 -26.61
C GLU A 285 -3.06 4.82 -27.66
N THR A 286 -2.98 4.37 -28.91
CA THR A 286 -2.59 5.22 -30.03
C THR A 286 -3.82 5.90 -30.68
N PRO A 287 -3.67 6.97 -31.49
CA PRO A 287 -4.79 7.58 -32.20
C PRO A 287 -5.59 6.60 -33.10
N ARG A 288 -4.98 5.48 -33.50
CA ARG A 288 -5.65 4.43 -34.27
C ARG A 288 -6.50 3.49 -33.40
N GLU A 289 -6.17 3.40 -32.12
CA GLU A 289 -6.82 2.56 -31.12
C GLU A 289 -7.68 3.37 -30.15
N ALA A 290 -7.96 4.63 -30.49
CA ALA A 290 -8.84 5.48 -29.71
C ALA A 290 -10.26 4.90 -29.59
N PRO A 291 -11.01 5.20 -28.52
CA PRO A 291 -12.39 4.75 -28.35
C PRO A 291 -13.23 5.04 -29.58
N GLY A 292 -13.87 4.00 -30.15
CA GLY A 292 -14.67 4.08 -31.38
C GLY A 292 -13.91 3.76 -32.69
N ARG A 293 -12.58 3.64 -32.68
CA ARG A 293 -11.77 3.23 -33.85
C ARG A 293 -11.26 1.80 -33.76
N ILE A 294 -11.16 1.26 -32.56
CA ILE A 294 -10.74 -0.12 -32.33
C ILE A 294 -11.86 -1.08 -32.75
N PRO A 295 -11.58 -2.13 -33.54
CA PRO A 295 -12.56 -3.15 -33.92
C PRO A 295 -13.22 -3.81 -32.71
N PRO A 296 -14.49 -4.23 -32.77
CA PRO A 296 -15.18 -4.83 -31.63
C PRO A 296 -14.45 -6.03 -31.02
N HIS A 297 -13.93 -6.94 -31.86
CA HIS A 297 -13.21 -8.13 -31.39
C HIS A 297 -11.90 -7.80 -30.65
N ASP A 298 -11.19 -6.75 -31.08
CA ASP A 298 -9.97 -6.29 -30.41
C ASP A 298 -10.30 -5.60 -29.08
N ARG A 299 -11.43 -4.90 -29.00
CA ARG A 299 -11.94 -4.30 -27.77
C ARG A 299 -12.27 -5.36 -26.72
N ASP A 300 -12.99 -6.41 -27.14
CA ASP A 300 -13.35 -7.51 -26.26
C ASP A 300 -12.10 -8.30 -25.81
N ALA A 301 -11.13 -8.49 -26.70
CA ALA A 301 -9.85 -9.10 -26.36
C ALA A 301 -9.07 -8.23 -25.36
N LEU A 302 -9.02 -6.92 -25.58
CA LEU A 302 -8.36 -5.98 -24.64
C LEU A 302 -9.01 -6.02 -23.25
N GLN A 303 -10.34 -6.04 -23.16
CA GLN A 303 -11.03 -6.13 -21.88
C GLN A 303 -10.71 -7.43 -21.14
N ARG A 304 -10.72 -8.57 -21.85
CA ARG A 304 -10.31 -9.85 -21.27
C ARG A 304 -8.85 -9.84 -20.80
N ASN A 305 -7.96 -9.21 -21.56
CA ASN A 305 -6.55 -9.10 -21.21
C ASN A 305 -6.33 -8.22 -19.97
N ILE A 306 -7.07 -7.12 -19.84
CA ILE A 306 -7.08 -6.26 -18.66
C ILE A 306 -7.54 -7.07 -17.44
N ALA A 307 -8.70 -7.72 -17.52
CA ALA A 307 -9.22 -8.52 -16.42
C ALA A 307 -8.25 -9.64 -15.99
N LEU A 308 -7.60 -10.29 -16.96
CA LEU A 308 -6.58 -11.31 -16.65
C LEU A 308 -5.37 -10.71 -15.94
N ALA A 309 -4.89 -9.54 -16.37
CA ALA A 309 -3.75 -8.88 -15.76
C ALA A 309 -4.06 -8.50 -14.29
N GLU A 310 -5.23 -7.91 -14.05
CA GLU A 310 -5.73 -7.57 -12.71
C GLU A 310 -5.89 -8.81 -11.82
N GLN A 311 -6.47 -9.89 -12.33
CA GLN A 311 -6.59 -11.16 -11.62
C GLN A 311 -5.24 -11.77 -11.22
N LEU A 312 -4.19 -11.51 -12.00
CA LEU A 312 -2.83 -11.96 -11.72
C LEU A 312 -2.03 -10.95 -10.86
N GLY A 313 -2.66 -9.88 -10.38
CA GLY A 313 -2.07 -8.90 -9.48
C GLY A 313 -1.28 -7.79 -10.16
N ALA A 314 -1.56 -7.48 -11.45
CA ALA A 314 -0.95 -6.35 -12.14
C ALA A 314 -1.65 -5.04 -11.79
N THR A 315 -0.88 -3.96 -11.71
CA THR A 315 -1.42 -2.62 -11.88
C THR A 315 -1.58 -2.36 -13.39
N VAL A 316 -2.83 -2.24 -13.87
CA VAL A 316 -3.09 -1.97 -15.29
C VAL A 316 -3.01 -0.48 -15.55
N VAL A 317 -2.16 -0.09 -16.52
CA VAL A 317 -1.95 1.31 -16.89
C VAL A 317 -2.22 1.54 -18.37
N ARG A 318 -3.02 2.56 -18.68
CA ARG A 318 -3.26 3.03 -20.04
C ARG A 318 -2.45 4.30 -20.28
N VAL A 319 -1.58 4.26 -21.26
CA VAL A 319 -0.73 5.39 -21.67
C VAL A 319 -1.19 5.88 -23.05
N ARG A 320 -1.39 7.18 -23.21
CA ARG A 320 -1.68 7.78 -24.53
C ARG A 320 -0.39 8.24 -25.17
N ALA A 321 -0.14 7.80 -26.40
CA ALA A 321 1.02 8.24 -27.18
C ALA A 321 0.76 8.03 -28.69
N ASP A 322 1.44 8.82 -29.52
CA ASP A 322 1.33 8.70 -30.97
C ASP A 322 1.93 7.38 -31.48
N LYS A 323 2.97 6.89 -30.81
CA LYS A 323 3.64 5.63 -31.11
C LYS A 323 3.76 4.79 -29.84
N PRO A 324 3.49 3.47 -29.93
CA PRO A 324 3.55 2.59 -28.76
C PRO A 324 4.90 2.62 -28.05
N GLY A 325 6.02 2.65 -28.79
CA GLY A 325 7.37 2.69 -28.23
C GLY A 325 7.62 3.91 -27.34
N ASP A 326 7.15 5.08 -27.77
CA ASP A 326 7.36 6.33 -27.04
C ASP A 326 6.61 6.31 -25.69
N GLY A 327 5.38 5.79 -25.70
CA GLY A 327 4.58 5.64 -24.50
C GLY A 327 5.20 4.65 -23.50
N LEU A 328 5.72 3.52 -23.99
CA LEU A 328 6.38 2.52 -23.15
C LEU A 328 7.69 3.04 -22.54
N VAL A 329 8.51 3.74 -23.35
CA VAL A 329 9.76 4.35 -22.86
C VAL A 329 9.49 5.40 -21.78
N ALA A 330 8.54 6.31 -22.04
CA ALA A 330 8.17 7.34 -21.08
C ALA A 330 7.66 6.74 -19.76
N PHE A 331 6.84 5.70 -19.84
CA PHE A 331 6.36 4.99 -18.66
C PHE A 331 7.50 4.30 -17.91
N ALA A 332 8.36 3.56 -18.62
CA ALA A 332 9.47 2.83 -18.02
C ALA A 332 10.43 3.76 -17.25
N LYS A 333 10.78 4.89 -17.84
CA LYS A 333 11.62 5.90 -17.19
C LYS A 333 10.96 6.52 -15.97
N ARG A 334 9.68 6.87 -16.07
CA ARG A 334 8.93 7.48 -14.96
C ARG A 334 8.80 6.57 -13.77
N GLU A 335 8.49 5.29 -14.01
CA GLU A 335 8.26 4.29 -12.95
C GLU A 335 9.53 3.56 -12.52
N GLY A 336 10.69 3.82 -13.13
CA GLY A 336 11.93 3.12 -12.82
C GLY A 336 11.84 1.62 -13.09
N ILE A 337 11.33 1.23 -14.26
CA ILE A 337 11.16 -0.17 -14.65
C ILE A 337 12.52 -0.84 -14.83
N THR A 338 12.73 -1.98 -14.17
CA THR A 338 13.95 -2.78 -14.26
C THR A 338 13.84 -3.99 -15.17
N HIS A 339 12.61 -4.48 -15.40
CA HIS A 339 12.34 -5.64 -16.27
C HIS A 339 11.16 -5.36 -17.19
N VAL A 340 11.34 -5.65 -18.47
CA VAL A 340 10.29 -5.45 -19.48
C VAL A 340 10.00 -6.75 -20.20
N VAL A 341 8.73 -7.08 -20.34
CA VAL A 341 8.27 -8.28 -21.03
C VAL A 341 7.47 -7.89 -22.28
N PHE A 342 8.00 -8.26 -23.43
CA PHE A 342 7.35 -8.06 -24.72
C PHE A 342 6.82 -9.37 -25.27
N GLY A 343 5.70 -9.30 -26.01
CA GLY A 343 5.31 -10.35 -26.93
C GLY A 343 6.09 -10.25 -28.25
N GLN A 344 6.49 -11.37 -28.80
CA GLN A 344 7.09 -11.40 -30.13
C GLN A 344 6.08 -10.84 -31.14
N SER A 345 6.46 -9.82 -31.91
CA SER A 345 5.60 -9.29 -32.96
C SER A 345 5.40 -10.33 -34.05
N ALA A 346 4.13 -10.56 -34.46
CA ALA A 346 3.79 -11.42 -35.60
C ALA A 346 4.17 -10.78 -36.96
N ARG A 347 4.74 -9.56 -36.92
CA ARG A 347 5.18 -8.88 -38.16
C ARG A 347 6.33 -9.61 -38.82
N THR A 348 6.27 -9.71 -40.12
CA THR A 348 7.32 -10.31 -40.91
C THR A 348 8.63 -9.54 -40.80
N ARG A 349 9.78 -10.23 -41.00
CA ARG A 349 11.13 -9.63 -40.95
C ARG A 349 11.23 -8.34 -41.77
N TRP A 350 10.53 -8.27 -42.90
CA TRP A 350 10.49 -7.12 -43.83
C TRP A 350 9.75 -5.90 -43.25
N GLU A 351 8.66 -6.11 -42.51
CA GLU A 351 7.94 -5.01 -41.84
C GLU A 351 8.73 -4.41 -40.69
N ILE A 352 9.53 -5.21 -39.98
CA ILE A 352 10.43 -4.77 -38.91
C ILE A 352 11.57 -3.91 -39.48
N LEU A 353 12.10 -4.32 -40.65
CA LEU A 353 13.19 -3.59 -41.34
C LEU A 353 12.75 -2.22 -41.87
N LEU A 354 11.51 -2.12 -42.39
CA LEU A 354 10.98 -0.91 -43.05
C LEU A 354 10.36 0.10 -42.08
N LYS A 355 9.77 -0.35 -40.94
CA LYS A 355 9.02 0.53 -40.03
C LYS A 355 9.60 0.65 -38.64
N GLY A 356 10.71 -0.03 -38.35
CA GLY A 356 11.28 -0.16 -37.01
C GLY A 356 10.38 -1.00 -36.08
N SER A 357 10.93 -1.70 -35.10
CA SER A 357 10.14 -2.40 -34.09
C SER A 357 10.02 -1.53 -32.84
N THR A 358 8.87 -1.60 -32.18
CA THR A 358 8.67 -0.99 -30.86
C THR A 358 9.76 -1.46 -29.88
N LEU A 359 10.17 -2.71 -30.00
CA LEU A 359 11.26 -3.30 -29.22
C LEU A 359 12.61 -2.64 -29.49
N ASN A 360 13.01 -2.44 -30.78
CA ASN A 360 14.28 -1.83 -31.11
C ASN A 360 14.38 -0.39 -30.59
N ARG A 361 13.29 0.36 -30.72
CA ARG A 361 13.24 1.73 -30.18
C ARG A 361 13.33 1.73 -28.65
N PHE A 362 12.62 0.84 -28.02
CA PHE A 362 12.69 0.68 -26.56
C PHE A 362 14.11 0.34 -26.10
N LEU A 363 14.78 -0.62 -26.76
CA LEU A 363 16.17 -1.01 -26.44
C LEU A 363 17.18 0.14 -26.60
N GLN A 364 16.94 1.06 -27.54
CA GLN A 364 17.80 2.22 -27.74
C GLN A 364 17.65 3.30 -26.65
N ASP A 365 16.43 3.46 -26.15
CA ASP A 365 16.04 4.57 -25.28
C ASP A 365 16.02 4.21 -23.77
N VAL A 366 15.98 2.92 -23.42
CA VAL A 366 15.96 2.41 -22.03
C VAL A 366 17.20 1.55 -21.79
N GLY A 367 18.26 2.18 -21.26
CA GLY A 367 19.61 1.57 -21.21
C GLY A 367 19.76 0.43 -20.19
N ASP A 368 19.04 0.45 -19.06
CA ASP A 368 19.35 -0.40 -17.89
C ASP A 368 18.28 -1.44 -17.54
N ALA A 369 17.21 -1.56 -18.33
CA ALA A 369 16.16 -2.55 -18.07
C ALA A 369 16.44 -3.89 -18.77
N ALA A 370 16.32 -4.99 -18.04
CA ALA A 370 16.34 -6.34 -18.63
C ALA A 370 15.10 -6.53 -19.49
N VAL A 371 15.30 -6.96 -20.75
CA VAL A 371 14.19 -7.16 -21.70
C VAL A 371 14.02 -8.64 -22.01
N GLN A 372 12.81 -9.15 -21.80
CA GLN A 372 12.43 -10.49 -22.16
C GLN A 372 11.38 -10.50 -23.28
N VAL A 373 11.62 -11.28 -24.32
CA VAL A 373 10.67 -11.47 -25.41
C VAL A 373 10.01 -12.83 -25.31
N VAL A 374 8.67 -12.84 -25.23
CA VAL A 374 7.87 -14.06 -25.15
C VAL A 374 7.44 -14.47 -26.56
N PRO A 375 7.78 -15.68 -27.04
CA PRO A 375 7.32 -16.17 -28.32
C PRO A 375 5.79 -16.30 -28.34
N LEU A 376 5.16 -15.69 -29.34
CA LEU A 376 3.75 -15.89 -29.66
C LEU A 376 3.70 -17.03 -30.69
N GLY A 377 2.91 -18.08 -30.39
CA GLY A 377 2.84 -19.24 -31.29
C GLY A 377 2.41 -18.83 -32.70
N HIS A 378 3.06 -19.36 -33.70
CA HIS A 378 2.60 -19.21 -35.07
C HIS A 378 1.28 -19.98 -35.22
N HIS A 379 0.17 -19.26 -35.40
CA HIS A 379 -1.00 -19.86 -36.01
C HIS A 379 -0.61 -20.09 -37.47
N HIS A 380 -0.28 -21.31 -37.83
CA HIS A 380 -0.33 -21.72 -39.21
C HIS A 380 -1.78 -21.60 -39.64
N ALA A 381 -2.07 -20.62 -40.50
CA ALA A 381 -3.30 -20.56 -41.29
C ALA A 381 -3.31 -21.65 -42.36
#